data_9245279dd7528b95990ecadcbd2f32fb
#
_entry.id   9245279dd7528b95990ecadcbd2f32fb
#
_cell.length_a   1.000
_cell.length_b   1.000
_cell.length_c   1.000
_cell.angle_alpha   90.00
_cell.angle_beta   90.00
_cell.angle_gamma   90.00
#
_symmetry.space_group_name_H-M   'P 1'
#
loop_
_entity.id
_entity.type
_entity.pdbx_description
1 polymer ?
#
loop_
_entity_poly.entity_id
_entity_poly.type
_entity_poly.pdbx_seq_one_letter_code
_entity_poly.pdbx_strand_id
1 'polypeptide(L)'
;LEDLANQVITENRPITAEYPDPDRLAALDYRSKLDLTENVRIVTIPGCDVCACCAPHVKHTGEIGLVKLVNAMRHRGGVRLWMVAGRAALEDYRIKQENIAAISQGVARMKQELEAVSFALKEARQALMAEKAKSLPQTPGNLCLFEEDLDAASLRTLANAGMDVCGGICAVFTGSDETGYRYVMGSKTVDLRTKAKEINQALGGKGGGQPT
;
A
#
# COMPACT_ATOMS: atom_id res chain seq x y z
N LEU A 1 -7.02 11.29 -23.89
CA LEU A 1 -8.36 11.31 -24.49
C LEU A 1 -9.36 12.09 -23.62
N GLU A 2 -9.45 11.80 -22.32
CA GLU A 2 -10.32 12.51 -21.35
C GLU A 2 -10.01 14.00 -21.32
N ASP A 3 -8.76 14.39 -21.20
CA ASP A 3 -8.33 15.78 -21.15
C ASP A 3 -8.69 16.54 -22.42
N LEU A 4 -8.50 15.90 -23.57
CA LEU A 4 -8.88 16.48 -24.88
C LEU A 4 -10.39 16.69 -24.98
N ALA A 5 -11.19 15.71 -24.54
CA ALA A 5 -12.65 15.84 -24.54
C ALA A 5 -13.12 16.99 -23.63
N ASN A 6 -12.55 17.08 -22.42
CA ASN A 6 -12.88 18.14 -21.47
C ASN A 6 -12.38 19.52 -21.93
N GLN A 7 -11.27 19.58 -22.66
CA GLN A 7 -10.83 20.81 -23.33
C GLN A 7 -11.88 21.31 -24.31
N VAL A 8 -12.36 20.45 -25.22
CA VAL A 8 -13.41 20.80 -26.20
C VAL A 8 -14.70 21.24 -25.51
N ILE A 9 -15.04 20.62 -24.37
CA ILE A 9 -16.20 21.00 -23.55
C ILE A 9 -15.98 22.40 -22.98
N THR A 10 -14.82 22.69 -22.44
CA THR A 10 -14.47 24.00 -21.85
C THR A 10 -14.45 25.12 -22.88
N GLU A 11 -14.04 24.83 -24.10
CA GLU A 11 -14.06 25.76 -25.23
C GLU A 11 -15.47 26.16 -25.67
N ASN A 12 -16.48 25.42 -25.23
CA ASN A 12 -17.90 25.68 -25.50
C ASN A 12 -18.21 25.85 -27.00
N ARG A 13 -17.69 24.96 -27.84
CA ARG A 13 -17.84 25.02 -29.29
C ARG A 13 -19.30 24.79 -29.71
N PRO A 14 -19.80 25.49 -30.76
CA PRO A 14 -21.14 25.23 -31.29
C PRO A 14 -21.20 23.86 -31.93
N ILE A 15 -22.33 23.18 -31.81
CA ILE A 15 -22.64 21.93 -32.47
C ILE A 15 -23.74 22.18 -33.50
N THR A 16 -23.43 21.95 -34.75
CA THR A 16 -24.41 22.11 -35.86
C THR A 16 -24.88 20.77 -36.35
N ALA A 17 -26.14 20.71 -36.80
CA ALA A 17 -26.71 19.52 -37.41
C ALA A 17 -27.49 19.94 -38.65
N GLU A 18 -27.17 19.35 -39.77
CA GLU A 18 -27.77 19.69 -41.06
C GLU A 18 -28.00 18.42 -41.94
N TYR A 19 -28.81 18.57 -42.96
CA TYR A 19 -28.98 17.58 -44.01
C TYR A 19 -28.44 18.19 -45.31
N PRO A 20 -27.16 17.97 -45.66
CA PRO A 20 -26.57 18.50 -46.88
C PRO A 20 -27.21 17.90 -48.11
N ASP A 21 -27.19 18.64 -49.21
CA ASP A 21 -27.55 18.10 -50.52
C ASP A 21 -26.55 17.03 -50.98
N PRO A 22 -26.90 16.19 -51.96
CA PRO A 22 -26.05 15.09 -52.40
C PRO A 22 -24.66 15.50 -52.88
N ASP A 23 -24.51 16.63 -53.53
CA ASP A 23 -23.22 17.09 -54.07
C ASP A 23 -22.31 17.53 -52.91
N ARG A 24 -22.87 18.24 -51.95
CA ARG A 24 -22.15 18.65 -50.74
C ARG A 24 -21.83 17.45 -49.86
N LEU A 25 -22.75 16.50 -49.70
CA LEU A 25 -22.50 15.28 -48.92
C LEU A 25 -21.34 14.47 -49.49
N ALA A 26 -21.28 14.34 -50.82
CA ALA A 26 -20.20 13.61 -51.51
C ALA A 26 -18.82 14.29 -51.34
N ALA A 27 -18.79 15.61 -51.12
CA ALA A 27 -17.56 16.37 -50.90
C ALA A 27 -17.12 16.44 -49.40
N LEU A 28 -17.97 16.01 -48.48
CA LEU A 28 -17.66 16.03 -47.05
C LEU A 28 -16.88 14.80 -46.64
N ASP A 29 -15.78 15.02 -45.88
CA ASP A 29 -15.11 13.95 -45.12
C ASP A 29 -15.78 13.81 -43.76
N TYR A 30 -16.56 12.76 -43.56
CA TYR A 30 -17.29 12.51 -42.32
C TYR A 30 -17.25 11.05 -41.91
N ARG A 31 -17.32 10.82 -40.61
CA ARG A 31 -17.37 9.49 -40.04
C ARG A 31 -18.79 8.93 -40.05
N SER A 32 -18.97 7.71 -40.56
CA SER A 32 -20.25 7.01 -40.52
C SER A 32 -20.07 5.55 -40.08
N LYS A 33 -21.12 4.98 -39.48
CA LYS A 33 -21.21 3.55 -39.19
C LYS A 33 -21.92 2.75 -40.27
N LEU A 34 -22.67 3.43 -41.12
CA LEU A 34 -23.49 2.85 -42.17
C LEU A 34 -23.21 3.55 -43.50
N ASP A 35 -23.26 2.83 -44.59
CA ASP A 35 -23.17 3.39 -45.93
C ASP A 35 -24.54 3.95 -46.33
N LEU A 36 -24.87 5.13 -45.80
CA LEU A 36 -26.08 5.85 -46.10
C LEU A 36 -25.86 6.81 -47.27
N THR A 37 -26.75 6.80 -48.26
CA THR A 37 -26.66 7.66 -49.45
C THR A 37 -27.72 8.74 -49.48
N GLU A 38 -28.79 8.63 -48.71
CA GLU A 38 -29.93 9.55 -48.71
C GLU A 38 -30.31 9.96 -47.28
N ASN A 39 -30.77 11.21 -47.15
CA ASN A 39 -31.23 11.78 -45.87
C ASN A 39 -30.21 11.68 -44.72
N VAL A 40 -28.94 11.85 -45.04
CA VAL A 40 -27.84 11.76 -44.05
C VAL A 40 -27.79 13.03 -43.25
N ARG A 41 -28.06 12.92 -41.95
CA ARG A 41 -27.90 14.03 -41.00
C ARG A 41 -26.43 14.11 -40.53
N ILE A 42 -25.76 15.18 -40.89
CA ILE A 42 -24.39 15.47 -40.51
C ILE A 42 -24.38 16.35 -39.27
N VAL A 43 -23.65 15.92 -38.28
CA VAL A 43 -23.37 16.65 -37.04
C VAL A 43 -21.91 17.07 -37.02
N THR A 44 -21.65 18.36 -36.82
CA THR A 44 -20.32 18.93 -36.87
C THR A 44 -20.00 19.62 -35.55
N ILE A 45 -18.86 19.26 -34.98
CA ILE A 45 -18.18 19.99 -33.93
C ILE A 45 -16.90 20.59 -34.54
N PRO A 46 -16.83 21.90 -34.78
CA PRO A 46 -15.75 22.52 -35.54
C PRO A 46 -14.37 22.19 -34.97
N GLY A 47 -13.46 21.70 -35.83
CA GLY A 47 -12.11 21.30 -35.42
C GLY A 47 -12.01 20.09 -34.51
N CYS A 48 -13.10 19.31 -34.37
CA CYS A 48 -13.14 18.12 -33.52
C CYS A 48 -13.67 16.88 -34.25
N ASP A 49 -14.91 16.93 -34.73
CA ASP A 49 -15.55 15.79 -35.40
C ASP A 49 -16.62 16.23 -36.40
N VAL A 50 -16.75 15.45 -37.46
CA VAL A 50 -17.83 15.53 -38.42
C VAL A 50 -18.38 14.12 -38.60
N CYS A 51 -19.63 13.87 -38.25
CA CYS A 51 -20.17 12.52 -38.30
C CYS A 51 -21.65 12.47 -38.73
N ALA A 52 -22.00 11.37 -39.40
CA ALA A 52 -23.40 11.02 -39.63
C ALA A 52 -24.02 10.51 -38.33
N CYS A 53 -25.00 11.22 -37.78
CA CYS A 53 -25.66 10.86 -36.54
C CYS A 53 -27.08 11.37 -36.46
N CYS A 54 -28.03 10.48 -36.17
CA CYS A 54 -29.46 10.79 -36.05
C CYS A 54 -29.91 11.05 -34.60
N ALA A 55 -29.01 10.85 -33.63
CA ALA A 55 -29.31 11.08 -32.18
C ALA A 55 -29.49 12.56 -31.85
N PRO A 56 -30.21 12.91 -30.76
CA PRO A 56 -30.28 14.27 -30.25
C PRO A 56 -28.89 14.75 -29.78
N HIS A 57 -28.63 16.03 -29.96
CA HIS A 57 -27.39 16.68 -29.55
C HIS A 57 -27.69 17.96 -28.78
N VAL A 58 -26.76 18.33 -27.92
CA VAL A 58 -26.73 19.67 -27.30
C VAL A 58 -26.33 20.71 -28.36
N LYS A 59 -26.60 21.97 -28.09
CA LYS A 59 -26.26 23.07 -29.01
C LYS A 59 -24.79 23.51 -28.92
N HIS A 60 -24.19 23.34 -27.74
CA HIS A 60 -22.79 23.67 -27.48
C HIS A 60 -22.13 22.59 -26.66
N THR A 61 -20.84 22.37 -26.85
CA THR A 61 -20.10 21.34 -26.12
C THR A 61 -20.06 21.59 -24.61
N GLY A 62 -20.10 22.85 -24.17
CA GLY A 62 -20.14 23.22 -22.76
C GLY A 62 -21.38 22.75 -22.00
N GLU A 63 -22.50 22.51 -22.69
CA GLU A 63 -23.72 21.98 -22.09
C GLU A 63 -23.56 20.52 -21.57
N ILE A 64 -22.51 19.80 -22.00
CA ILE A 64 -22.14 18.48 -21.51
C ILE A 64 -21.61 18.54 -20.07
N GLY A 65 -20.96 19.66 -19.72
CA GLY A 65 -20.36 19.93 -18.43
C GLY A 65 -19.00 19.26 -18.25
N LEU A 66 -18.97 17.97 -18.00
CA LEU A 66 -17.73 17.18 -17.71
C LEU A 66 -17.87 15.76 -18.31
N VAL A 67 -16.78 15.24 -18.82
CA VAL A 67 -16.64 13.82 -19.17
C VAL A 67 -15.59 13.18 -18.31
N LYS A 68 -15.87 11.98 -17.76
CA LYS A 68 -14.94 11.17 -17.01
C LYS A 68 -14.86 9.76 -17.58
N LEU A 69 -13.65 9.30 -17.89
CA LEU A 69 -13.39 7.91 -18.23
C LEU A 69 -13.28 7.09 -16.96
N VAL A 70 -14.19 6.12 -16.81
CA VAL A 70 -14.28 5.31 -15.60
C VAL A 70 -13.43 4.06 -15.70
N ASN A 71 -13.41 3.45 -16.91
CA ASN A 71 -12.66 2.23 -17.18
C ASN A 71 -12.31 2.11 -18.67
N ALA A 72 -11.25 1.34 -18.94
CA ALA A 72 -10.81 0.99 -20.28
C ALA A 72 -10.34 -0.46 -20.33
N MET A 73 -10.75 -1.21 -21.36
CA MET A 73 -10.26 -2.57 -21.58
C MET A 73 -10.06 -2.89 -23.05
N ARG A 74 -9.16 -3.82 -23.36
CA ARG A 74 -9.00 -4.34 -24.72
C ARG A 74 -10.28 -5.04 -25.19
N HIS A 75 -10.68 -4.79 -26.42
CA HIS A 75 -11.86 -5.40 -27.02
C HIS A 75 -11.73 -5.51 -28.55
N ARG A 76 -11.70 -6.73 -29.09
CA ARG A 76 -11.75 -7.05 -30.54
C ARG A 76 -10.84 -6.16 -31.41
N GLY A 77 -9.55 -6.08 -31.10
CA GLY A 77 -8.59 -5.25 -31.85
C GLY A 77 -8.66 -3.74 -31.57
N GLY A 78 -9.50 -3.31 -30.63
CA GLY A 78 -9.62 -1.93 -30.17
C GLY A 78 -9.68 -1.83 -28.65
N VAL A 79 -10.23 -0.74 -28.17
CA VAL A 79 -10.43 -0.46 -26.74
C VAL A 79 -11.90 -0.14 -26.50
N ARG A 80 -12.48 -0.77 -25.47
CA ARG A 80 -13.78 -0.40 -24.92
C ARG A 80 -13.58 0.55 -23.76
N LEU A 81 -14.23 1.71 -23.83
CA LEU A 81 -14.20 2.72 -22.78
C LEU A 81 -15.56 2.77 -22.08
N TRP A 82 -15.54 2.88 -20.77
CA TRP A 82 -16.70 3.28 -19.98
C TRP A 82 -16.50 4.72 -19.56
N MET A 83 -17.52 5.53 -19.80
CA MET A 83 -17.48 6.95 -19.50
C MET A 83 -18.80 7.40 -18.88
N VAL A 84 -18.73 8.42 -18.06
CA VAL A 84 -19.87 9.18 -17.53
C VAL A 84 -19.69 10.64 -17.88
N ALA A 85 -20.80 11.38 -18.03
CA ALA A 85 -20.77 12.78 -18.41
C ALA A 85 -21.75 13.60 -17.57
N GLY A 86 -21.51 14.91 -17.49
CA GLY A 86 -22.36 15.87 -16.79
C GLY A 86 -22.63 15.49 -15.35
N ARG A 87 -23.89 15.49 -14.95
CA ARG A 87 -24.32 15.19 -13.58
C ARG A 87 -23.86 13.81 -13.08
N ALA A 88 -23.85 12.80 -13.96
CA ALA A 88 -23.40 11.46 -13.61
C ALA A 88 -21.89 11.42 -13.27
N ALA A 89 -21.07 12.24 -13.94
CA ALA A 89 -19.66 12.36 -13.63
C ALA A 89 -19.43 13.04 -12.26
N LEU A 90 -20.23 14.03 -11.92
CA LEU A 90 -20.18 14.69 -10.62
C LEU A 90 -20.59 13.74 -9.48
N GLU A 91 -21.62 12.93 -9.70
CA GLU A 91 -22.08 11.94 -8.71
C GLU A 91 -21.04 10.85 -8.49
N ASP A 92 -20.44 10.32 -9.56
CA ASP A 92 -19.34 9.35 -9.47
C ASP A 92 -18.16 9.91 -8.64
N TYR A 93 -17.84 11.20 -8.84
CA TYR A 93 -16.80 11.86 -8.06
C TYR A 93 -17.17 11.95 -6.57
N ARG A 94 -18.41 12.31 -6.23
CA ARG A 94 -18.87 12.39 -4.83
C ARG A 94 -18.79 11.05 -4.13
N ILE A 95 -19.29 9.99 -4.77
CA ILE A 95 -19.22 8.62 -4.22
C ILE A 95 -17.76 8.21 -3.98
N LYS A 96 -16.86 8.52 -4.91
CA LYS A 96 -15.44 8.22 -4.74
C LYS A 96 -14.82 8.99 -3.58
N GLN A 97 -15.16 10.26 -3.39
CA GLN A 97 -14.68 11.06 -2.27
C GLN A 97 -15.17 10.51 -0.92
N GLU A 98 -16.43 10.12 -0.83
CA GLU A 98 -16.99 9.50 0.39
C GLU A 98 -16.28 8.18 0.71
N ASN A 99 -16.04 7.33 -0.30
CA ASN A 99 -15.31 6.08 -0.14
C ASN A 99 -13.86 6.30 0.31
N ILE A 100 -13.15 7.30 -0.27
CA ILE A 100 -11.79 7.65 0.14
C ILE A 100 -11.78 8.12 1.61
N ALA A 101 -12.72 8.95 2.02
CA ALA A 101 -12.83 9.41 3.40
C ALA A 101 -13.07 8.24 4.37
N ALA A 102 -13.97 7.31 4.04
CA ALA A 102 -14.24 6.13 4.83
C ALA A 102 -13.02 5.19 4.94
N ILE A 103 -12.31 4.95 3.84
CA ILE A 103 -11.07 4.15 3.82
C ILE A 103 -10.00 4.82 4.69
N SER A 104 -9.81 6.13 4.57
CA SER A 104 -8.82 6.87 5.35
C SER A 104 -9.09 6.77 6.85
N GLN A 105 -10.36 6.88 7.27
CA GLN A 105 -10.77 6.70 8.66
C GLN A 105 -10.54 5.26 9.13
N GLY A 106 -10.85 4.27 8.29
CA GLY A 106 -10.60 2.85 8.57
C GLY A 106 -9.12 2.55 8.78
N VAL A 107 -8.25 3.08 7.92
CA VAL A 107 -6.80 2.93 8.03
C VAL A 107 -6.28 3.58 9.31
N ALA A 108 -6.74 4.79 9.66
CA ALA A 108 -6.33 5.47 10.88
C ALA A 108 -6.70 4.66 12.13
N ARG A 109 -7.93 4.10 12.17
CA ARG A 109 -8.39 3.23 13.27
C ARG A 109 -7.54 1.95 13.38
N MET A 110 -7.32 1.24 12.27
CA MET A 110 -6.49 0.03 12.26
C MET A 110 -5.07 0.30 12.74
N LYS A 111 -4.49 1.46 12.40
CA LYS A 111 -3.17 1.86 12.88
C LYS A 111 -3.16 2.01 14.40
N GLN A 112 -4.15 2.67 14.99
CA GLN A 112 -4.28 2.82 16.43
C GLN A 112 -4.44 1.48 17.15
N GLU A 113 -5.28 0.60 16.60
CA GLU A 113 -5.48 -0.76 17.14
C GLU A 113 -4.17 -1.57 17.09
N LEU A 114 -3.43 -1.50 15.99
CA LEU A 114 -2.12 -2.17 15.85
C LEU A 114 -1.11 -1.65 16.86
N GLU A 115 -1.03 -0.33 17.07
CA GLU A 115 -0.15 0.27 18.07
C GLU A 115 -0.51 -0.18 19.49
N ALA A 116 -1.81 -0.22 19.84
CA ALA A 116 -2.28 -0.69 21.13
C ALA A 116 -1.97 -2.18 21.36
N VAL A 117 -2.20 -3.05 20.39
CA VAL A 117 -1.87 -4.48 20.47
C VAL A 117 -0.36 -4.70 20.56
N SER A 118 0.43 -3.94 19.80
CA SER A 118 1.88 -4.01 19.86
C SER A 118 2.42 -3.60 21.23
N PHE A 119 1.84 -2.56 21.83
CA PHE A 119 2.19 -2.13 23.18
C PHE A 119 1.83 -3.19 24.23
N ALA A 120 0.60 -3.72 24.19
CA ALA A 120 0.15 -4.76 25.10
C ALA A 120 0.99 -6.04 25.00
N LEU A 121 1.37 -6.44 23.79
CA LEU A 121 2.26 -7.57 23.55
C LEU A 121 3.64 -7.35 24.20
N LYS A 122 4.18 -6.13 24.06
CA LYS A 122 5.46 -5.78 24.69
C LYS A 122 5.38 -5.86 26.21
N GLU A 123 4.33 -5.33 26.83
CA GLU A 123 4.13 -5.40 28.28
C GLU A 123 3.98 -6.86 28.75
N ALA A 124 3.16 -7.66 28.04
CA ALA A 124 2.98 -9.06 28.38
C ALA A 124 4.30 -9.86 28.29
N ARG A 125 5.11 -9.60 27.25
CA ARG A 125 6.44 -10.21 27.10
C ARG A 125 7.37 -9.81 28.26
N GLN A 126 7.39 -8.55 28.66
CA GLN A 126 8.19 -8.08 29.77
C GLN A 126 7.76 -8.71 31.10
N ALA A 127 6.46 -8.80 31.36
CA ALA A 127 5.92 -9.45 32.54
C ALA A 127 6.29 -10.95 32.59
N LEU A 128 6.17 -11.65 31.47
CA LEU A 128 6.56 -13.05 31.36
C LEU A 128 8.06 -13.26 31.66
N MET A 129 8.91 -12.39 31.12
CA MET A 129 10.36 -12.47 31.36
C MET A 129 10.72 -12.15 32.83
N ALA A 130 10.02 -11.19 33.44
CA ALA A 130 10.20 -10.92 34.85
C ALA A 130 9.82 -12.11 35.74
N GLU A 131 8.76 -12.83 35.40
CA GLU A 131 8.34 -14.04 36.13
C GLU A 131 9.28 -15.21 35.90
N LYS A 132 9.74 -15.43 34.67
CA LYS A 132 10.80 -16.41 34.39
C LYS A 132 12.09 -16.11 35.14
N ALA A 133 12.48 -14.84 35.21
CA ALA A 133 13.67 -14.41 35.94
C ALA A 133 13.64 -14.79 37.44
N LYS A 134 12.43 -14.69 38.05
CA LYS A 134 12.25 -15.09 39.48
C LYS A 134 12.31 -16.61 39.69
N SER A 135 11.97 -17.40 38.69
CA SER A 135 11.92 -18.87 38.75
C SER A 135 13.24 -19.54 38.36
N LEU A 136 14.29 -18.79 38.06
CA LEU A 136 15.57 -19.36 37.67
C LEU A 136 16.20 -20.14 38.83
N PRO A 137 16.72 -21.37 38.55
CA PRO A 137 17.35 -22.19 39.61
C PRO A 137 18.68 -21.59 40.04
N GLN A 138 18.97 -21.62 41.34
CA GLN A 138 20.28 -21.32 41.86
C GLN A 138 21.28 -22.40 41.44
N THR A 139 22.41 -21.98 40.87
CA THR A 139 23.42 -22.87 40.31
C THR A 139 24.81 -22.40 40.75
N PRO A 140 25.63 -23.25 41.40
CA PRO A 140 26.99 -22.86 41.75
C PRO A 140 27.95 -22.72 40.57
N GLY A 141 27.56 -23.22 39.38
CA GLY A 141 28.33 -23.20 38.15
C GLY A 141 27.78 -22.24 37.11
N ASN A 142 27.99 -22.56 35.85
CA ASN A 142 27.46 -21.81 34.70
C ASN A 142 25.98 -22.11 34.48
N LEU A 143 25.23 -21.11 34.00
CA LEU A 143 23.83 -21.23 33.61
C LEU A 143 23.69 -20.95 32.10
N CYS A 144 23.08 -21.88 31.36
CA CYS A 144 22.82 -21.71 29.95
C CYS A 144 21.30 -21.84 29.70
N LEU A 145 20.69 -20.84 29.07
CA LEU A 145 19.26 -20.77 28.78
C LEU A 145 19.06 -20.62 27.28
N PHE A 146 18.10 -21.39 26.77
CA PHE A 146 17.63 -21.30 25.38
C PHE A 146 16.16 -20.90 25.38
N GLU A 147 15.85 -19.82 24.70
CA GLU A 147 14.51 -19.25 24.62
C GLU A 147 14.18 -18.91 23.18
N GLU A 148 12.96 -19.15 22.78
CA GLU A 148 12.49 -18.78 21.46
C GLU A 148 12.06 -17.31 21.43
N ASP A 149 12.37 -16.61 20.33
CA ASP A 149 11.84 -15.29 19.96
C ASP A 149 11.91 -14.20 21.03
N LEU A 150 13.05 -14.04 21.70
CA LEU A 150 13.30 -12.94 22.60
C LEU A 150 13.79 -11.68 21.87
N ASP A 151 13.25 -10.51 22.24
CA ASP A 151 13.85 -9.24 21.86
C ASP A 151 15.13 -8.95 22.69
N ALA A 152 15.90 -7.96 22.25
CA ALA A 152 17.18 -7.63 22.87
C ALA A 152 17.04 -7.16 24.34
N ALA A 153 15.90 -6.57 24.71
CA ALA A 153 15.64 -6.12 26.08
C ALA A 153 15.33 -7.32 27.00
N SER A 154 14.46 -8.21 26.56
CA SER A 154 14.09 -9.45 27.25
C SER A 154 15.30 -10.37 27.45
N LEU A 155 16.12 -10.50 26.42
CA LEU A 155 17.37 -11.28 26.45
C LEU A 155 18.34 -10.77 27.54
N ARG A 156 18.50 -9.44 27.61
CA ARG A 156 19.35 -8.82 28.68
C ARG A 156 18.74 -8.97 30.04
N THR A 157 17.44 -8.79 30.19
CA THR A 157 16.75 -8.95 31.50
C THR A 157 16.94 -10.34 32.03
N LEU A 158 16.80 -11.38 31.23
CA LEU A 158 16.97 -12.75 31.62
C LEU A 158 18.46 -13.09 31.93
N ALA A 159 19.39 -12.55 31.14
CA ALA A 159 20.81 -12.72 31.36
C ALA A 159 21.25 -12.06 32.73
N ASN A 160 20.75 -10.86 33.00
CA ASN A 160 21.04 -10.17 34.28
C ASN A 160 20.50 -10.97 35.48
N ALA A 161 19.24 -11.44 35.40
CA ALA A 161 18.67 -12.28 36.44
C ALA A 161 19.44 -13.62 36.61
N GLY A 162 19.86 -14.21 35.50
CA GLY A 162 20.70 -15.42 35.54
C GLY A 162 22.05 -15.21 36.18
N MET A 163 22.68 -14.05 36.04
CA MET A 163 23.92 -13.70 36.74
C MET A 163 23.73 -13.55 38.26
N ASP A 164 22.52 -13.27 38.74
CA ASP A 164 22.23 -13.17 40.18
C ASP A 164 22.10 -14.54 40.83
N VAL A 165 21.80 -15.59 40.09
CA VAL A 165 21.55 -16.94 40.61
C VAL A 165 22.61 -17.96 40.22
N CYS A 166 23.56 -17.62 39.33
CA CYS A 166 24.66 -18.51 38.97
C CYS A 166 25.99 -18.05 39.56
N GLY A 167 26.86 -19.00 39.97
CA GLY A 167 28.20 -18.73 40.47
C GLY A 167 29.27 -18.52 39.40
N GLY A 168 28.93 -18.75 38.15
CA GLY A 168 29.82 -18.69 36.98
C GLY A 168 29.34 -17.73 35.88
N ILE A 169 29.26 -18.21 34.68
CA ILE A 169 28.80 -17.46 33.48
C ILE A 169 27.34 -17.78 33.25
N CYS A 170 26.52 -16.76 33.08
CA CYS A 170 25.18 -16.90 32.50
C CYS A 170 25.21 -16.62 31.00
N ALA A 171 24.66 -17.52 30.18
CA ALA A 171 24.51 -17.36 28.77
C ALA A 171 23.03 -17.59 28.40
N VAL A 172 22.44 -16.64 27.71
CA VAL A 172 21.06 -16.74 27.23
C VAL A 172 21.07 -16.64 25.69
N PHE A 173 20.50 -17.61 25.04
CA PHE A 173 20.39 -17.73 23.60
C PHE A 173 18.94 -17.57 23.18
N THR A 174 18.70 -16.93 22.01
CA THR A 174 17.39 -16.85 21.38
C THR A 174 17.53 -17.04 19.87
N GLY A 175 16.64 -17.82 19.29
CA GLY A 175 16.65 -18.17 17.86
C GLY A 175 16.43 -19.66 17.65
N SER A 176 16.77 -20.15 16.47
CA SER A 176 16.66 -21.55 16.08
C SER A 176 17.84 -21.99 15.23
N ASP A 177 17.96 -23.30 15.00
CA ASP A 177 19.00 -23.87 14.12
C ASP A 177 18.85 -23.37 12.66
N GLU A 178 17.64 -23.01 12.26
CA GLU A 178 17.36 -22.51 10.90
C GLU A 178 17.72 -21.02 10.72
N THR A 179 17.43 -20.21 11.74
CA THR A 179 17.59 -18.73 11.69
C THR A 179 18.89 -18.24 12.31
N GLY A 180 19.59 -19.13 13.01
CA GLY A 180 20.75 -18.79 13.83
C GLY A 180 20.34 -18.23 15.19
N TYR A 181 21.33 -18.10 16.07
CA TYR A 181 21.12 -17.66 17.44
C TYR A 181 21.69 -16.28 17.70
N ARG A 182 20.93 -15.44 18.42
CA ARG A 182 21.44 -14.26 19.13
C ARG A 182 21.68 -14.64 20.58
N TYR A 183 22.69 -14.06 21.21
CA TYR A 183 23.01 -14.38 22.59
C TYR A 183 23.48 -13.17 23.39
N VAL A 184 23.29 -13.24 24.71
CA VAL A 184 23.86 -12.35 25.71
C VAL A 184 24.52 -13.23 26.76
N MET A 185 25.76 -12.90 27.12
CA MET A 185 26.50 -13.56 28.17
C MET A 185 26.93 -12.53 29.20
N GLY A 186 26.91 -12.91 30.48
CA GLY A 186 27.35 -12.10 31.56
C GLY A 186 27.88 -12.94 32.73
N SER A 187 28.68 -12.35 33.57
CA SER A 187 29.17 -12.96 34.81
C SER A 187 29.54 -11.89 35.84
N LYS A 188 29.27 -12.16 37.11
CA LYS A 188 29.73 -11.34 38.23
C LYS A 188 31.12 -11.72 38.72
N THR A 189 31.64 -12.87 38.32
CA THR A 189 32.87 -13.47 38.82
C THR A 189 34.00 -13.53 37.81
N VAL A 190 33.66 -13.46 36.50
CA VAL A 190 34.61 -13.59 35.38
C VAL A 190 34.52 -12.40 34.43
N ASP A 191 35.65 -11.77 34.13
CA ASP A 191 35.69 -10.75 33.08
C ASP A 191 35.66 -11.38 31.71
N LEU A 192 34.47 -11.34 31.08
CA LEU A 192 34.23 -11.92 29.77
C LEU A 192 34.86 -11.11 28.62
N ARG A 193 35.31 -9.88 28.81
CA ARG A 193 35.93 -9.05 27.77
C ARG A 193 37.20 -9.68 27.25
N THR A 194 38.00 -10.26 28.13
CA THR A 194 39.25 -10.95 27.78
C THR A 194 39.01 -12.20 26.95
N LYS A 195 37.83 -12.81 27.08
CA LYS A 195 37.42 -14.05 26.40
C LYS A 195 36.44 -13.83 25.25
N ALA A 196 36.00 -12.60 25.04
CA ALA A 196 34.98 -12.29 24.01
C ALA A 196 35.38 -12.73 22.58
N LYS A 197 36.66 -12.62 22.27
CA LYS A 197 37.21 -13.04 20.96
C LYS A 197 37.17 -14.57 20.80
N GLU A 198 37.52 -15.33 21.81
CA GLU A 198 37.49 -16.78 21.83
C GLU A 198 36.05 -17.29 21.75
N ILE A 199 35.13 -16.68 22.54
CA ILE A 199 33.71 -17.01 22.55
C ILE A 199 33.07 -16.75 21.14
N ASN A 200 33.32 -15.59 20.57
CA ASN A 200 32.79 -15.25 19.23
C ASN A 200 33.33 -16.23 18.18
N GLN A 201 34.61 -16.60 18.26
CA GLN A 201 35.21 -17.55 17.33
C GLN A 201 34.61 -18.96 17.48
N ALA A 202 34.42 -19.43 18.69
CA ALA A 202 33.83 -20.73 19.01
C ALA A 202 32.37 -20.84 18.59
N LEU A 203 31.60 -19.75 18.72
CA LEU A 203 30.17 -19.69 18.35
C LEU A 203 29.93 -19.22 16.92
N GLY A 204 30.96 -18.90 16.13
CA GLY A 204 30.81 -18.32 14.80
C GLY A 204 30.11 -16.96 14.82
N GLY A 205 30.10 -16.28 15.96
CA GLY A 205 29.34 -15.06 16.21
C GLY A 205 30.14 -13.77 16.07
N LYS A 206 29.43 -12.66 16.15
CA LYS A 206 30.01 -11.31 16.23
C LYS A 206 29.39 -10.60 17.43
N GLY A 207 30.19 -10.19 18.39
CA GLY A 207 29.73 -9.48 19.57
C GLY A 207 30.83 -8.66 20.20
N GLY A 208 30.43 -7.63 20.95
CA GLY A 208 31.28 -6.82 21.81
C GLY A 208 30.66 -6.70 23.20
N GLY A 209 31.42 -6.49 24.25
CA GLY A 209 30.94 -6.35 25.62
C GLY A 209 31.18 -4.96 26.19
N GLN A 210 30.27 -4.50 27.05
CA GLN A 210 30.51 -3.39 27.98
C GLN A 210 30.90 -3.94 29.35
N PRO A 211 31.70 -3.21 30.14
CA PRO A 211 31.92 -3.56 31.56
C PRO A 211 30.58 -3.45 32.30
N THR A 212 30.24 -4.44 33.09
CA THR A 212 29.15 -4.38 34.07
C THR A 212 29.61 -3.57 35.27
#